data_63e73d28ca7def480272243839e85114
#
_entry.id   63e73d28ca7def480272243839e85114
#
_cell.length_a   1.000
_cell.length_b   1.000
_cell.length_c   1.000
_cell.angle_alpha   90.00
_cell.angle_beta   90.00
_cell.angle_gamma   90.00
#
_symmetry.space_group_name_H-M   'P 1'
#
loop_
_entity.id
_entity.type
_entity.pdbx_description
1 polymer ?
#
loop_
_entity_poly.entity_id
_entity_poly.type
_entity_poly.pdbx_seq_one_letter_code
_entity_poly.pdbx_strand_id
1 'polypeptide(L)'
;LIVAYIVASANTALFPDESVIGYPGPTPTGEESAAIETAPAYAYNHGPAASFPLVASPKSNNTGFEIFKYWGNLSPWYSVPSSQYGLPDASPLAPENCSVTQVQLLYRHGARYPTSGAPPSAFAAKLHNATEKGLTTWGELEFLNKWTYKLGAELLTPFGRSQNFELGVAFRQQYGYLLNNFTEHGQLPVFTTESQDRMVKTALNFAAGFFGVPEYIEAYNLEIVIETPGLNNTGAPYEICTNSNVDSRGYQGSAAAAAFTQNAFNSTLDRLNSQVQGVQFLPSDAVAMLQLCAYETDALGYSAFCELFTEEDFKNFECRIIT
;
A
#
# COMPACT_ATOMS: atom_id res chain seq x y z
N LEU A 1 41.94 -15.38 5.36
CA LEU A 1 40.77 -14.79 4.65
C LEU A 1 40.08 -15.93 3.90
N ILE A 2 39.01 -16.49 4.47
CA ILE A 2 38.16 -17.46 3.76
C ILE A 2 37.05 -16.62 3.12
N VAL A 3 37.16 -16.37 1.82
CA VAL A 3 36.07 -15.87 1.01
C VAL A 3 35.24 -17.07 0.66
N ALA A 4 34.17 -17.30 1.39
CA ALA A 4 33.19 -18.31 1.02
C ALA A 4 32.42 -17.76 -0.20
N TYR A 5 32.67 -18.33 -1.35
CA TYR A 5 31.77 -18.19 -2.49
C TYR A 5 30.47 -18.95 -2.16
N ILE A 6 29.43 -18.20 -1.82
CA ILE A 6 28.08 -18.73 -1.75
C ILE A 6 27.67 -19.05 -3.19
N VAL A 7 27.48 -20.30 -3.42
CA VAL A 7 27.24 -20.91 -4.74
C VAL A 7 25.89 -20.44 -5.32
N ALA A 8 25.83 -20.37 -6.63
CA ALA A 8 24.72 -19.91 -7.47
C ALA A 8 23.29 -20.45 -7.14
N SER A 9 23.15 -21.48 -6.31
CA SER A 9 21.83 -21.96 -5.88
C SER A 9 21.14 -21.06 -4.85
N ALA A 10 21.90 -20.21 -4.11
CA ALA A 10 21.31 -19.24 -3.18
C ALA A 10 20.72 -18.04 -3.92
N ASN A 11 21.24 -17.72 -5.10
CA ASN A 11 20.76 -16.58 -5.89
C ASN A 11 19.37 -16.82 -6.51
N THR A 12 19.02 -18.05 -6.82
CA THR A 12 17.70 -18.34 -7.41
C THR A 12 16.55 -18.23 -6.43
N ALA A 13 16.80 -18.35 -5.13
CA ALA A 13 15.79 -18.15 -4.10
C ALA A 13 15.55 -16.66 -3.80
N LEU A 14 16.64 -15.85 -3.85
CA LEU A 14 16.56 -14.39 -3.62
C LEU A 14 16.13 -13.61 -4.87
N PHE A 15 16.48 -14.14 -6.04
CA PHE A 15 16.18 -13.53 -7.35
C PHE A 15 15.43 -14.53 -8.21
N PRO A 16 14.15 -14.80 -7.92
CA PRO A 16 13.34 -15.71 -8.71
C PRO A 16 13.25 -15.24 -10.17
N ASP A 17 13.01 -16.17 -11.07
CA ASP A 17 12.80 -15.89 -12.48
C ASP A 17 11.64 -14.90 -12.69
N GLU A 18 11.74 -14.06 -13.72
CA GLU A 18 10.72 -13.04 -14.04
C GLU A 18 9.34 -13.68 -14.27
N SER A 19 9.27 -14.92 -14.70
CA SER A 19 8.04 -15.67 -14.85
C SER A 19 7.31 -15.93 -13.51
N VAL A 20 8.03 -15.87 -12.39
CA VAL A 20 7.46 -16.05 -11.04
C VAL A 20 6.93 -14.76 -10.46
N ILE A 21 7.57 -13.63 -10.76
CA ILE A 21 7.19 -12.28 -10.26
C ILE A 21 6.54 -11.42 -11.33
N GLY A 22 6.75 -11.73 -12.59
CA GLY A 22 6.14 -11.05 -13.72
C GLY A 22 4.76 -11.58 -14.03
N TYR A 23 4.30 -11.37 -15.24
CA TYR A 23 3.05 -11.91 -15.73
C TYR A 23 3.15 -13.46 -15.88
N PRO A 24 2.09 -14.26 -15.58
CA PRO A 24 0.68 -13.88 -15.66
C PRO A 24 -0.01 -13.38 -14.39
N GLY A 25 0.58 -12.63 -13.56
CA GLY A 25 -0.15 -12.00 -12.48
C GLY A 25 0.41 -12.32 -11.09
N PRO A 26 -0.30 -12.03 -10.01
CA PRO A 26 0.23 -12.14 -8.67
C PRO A 26 0.36 -13.60 -8.29
N THR A 27 1.42 -14.20 -8.73
CA THR A 27 1.89 -15.38 -8.06
C THR A 27 2.49 -14.87 -6.76
N PRO A 28 2.08 -15.41 -5.61
CA PRO A 28 2.81 -15.14 -4.38
C PRO A 28 4.27 -15.40 -4.66
N THR A 29 5.10 -14.41 -4.44
CA THR A 29 6.54 -14.55 -4.68
C THR A 29 7.17 -15.38 -3.57
N GLY A 30 6.70 -16.55 -3.25
CA GLY A 30 7.21 -17.52 -2.30
C GLY A 30 7.81 -16.88 -1.04
N GLU A 31 8.99 -16.31 -1.17
CA GLU A 31 9.72 -15.70 -0.05
C GLU A 31 9.73 -14.18 -0.12
N GLU A 32 9.50 -13.54 1.00
CA GLU A 32 9.43 -12.09 1.15
C GLU A 32 10.69 -11.38 0.66
N SER A 33 11.87 -11.89 0.98
CA SER A 33 13.14 -11.32 0.56
C SER A 33 13.26 -11.28 -0.96
N ALA A 34 12.81 -12.33 -1.64
CA ALA A 34 12.80 -12.38 -3.09
C ALA A 34 11.87 -11.32 -3.70
N ALA A 35 10.68 -11.12 -3.13
CA ALA A 35 9.73 -10.10 -3.60
C ALA A 35 10.30 -8.68 -3.46
N ILE A 36 11.05 -8.41 -2.40
CA ILE A 36 11.64 -7.10 -2.14
C ILE A 36 12.84 -6.84 -3.06
N GLU A 37 13.73 -7.83 -3.21
CA GLU A 37 15.00 -7.64 -3.91
C GLU A 37 14.85 -7.72 -5.43
N THR A 38 13.84 -8.41 -5.92
CA THR A 38 13.60 -8.57 -7.36
C THR A 38 12.62 -7.56 -7.94
N ALA A 39 11.94 -6.77 -7.10
CA ALA A 39 11.11 -5.66 -7.58
C ALA A 39 12.00 -4.66 -8.32
N PRO A 40 11.82 -4.45 -9.63
CA PRO A 40 12.68 -3.56 -10.39
C PRO A 40 12.49 -2.13 -9.93
N ALA A 41 13.57 -1.50 -9.50
CA ALA A 41 13.59 -0.06 -9.31
C ALA A 41 13.69 0.62 -10.67
N TYR A 42 12.74 1.48 -11.01
CA TYR A 42 12.83 2.32 -12.18
C TYR A 42 13.67 3.55 -11.85
N ALA A 43 14.73 3.78 -12.62
CA ALA A 43 15.41 5.06 -12.58
C ALA A 43 14.46 6.14 -13.11
N TYR A 44 13.96 6.98 -12.23
CA TYR A 44 13.13 8.12 -12.62
C TYR A 44 14.04 9.25 -13.09
N ASN A 45 14.14 9.43 -14.41
CA ASN A 45 15.06 10.38 -15.02
C ASN A 45 14.42 11.74 -15.36
N HIS A 46 13.16 11.97 -15.06
CA HIS A 46 12.39 13.10 -15.57
C HIS A 46 11.73 13.88 -14.43
N GLY A 47 12.49 14.72 -13.76
CA GLY A 47 11.93 15.63 -12.78
C GLY A 47 12.87 15.99 -11.65
N PRO A 48 12.53 16.98 -10.82
CA PRO A 48 13.29 17.28 -9.62
C PRO A 48 13.31 16.05 -8.72
N ALA A 49 14.45 15.83 -8.05
CA ALA A 49 14.55 14.78 -7.06
C ALA A 49 13.39 14.92 -6.08
N ALA A 50 12.48 13.97 -6.10
CA ALA A 50 11.39 13.98 -5.17
C ALA A 50 11.91 13.65 -3.78
N SER A 51 11.26 14.22 -2.79
CA SER A 51 11.44 13.75 -1.43
C SER A 51 11.02 12.28 -1.38
N PHE A 52 11.97 11.42 -1.02
CA PHE A 52 11.67 10.01 -0.74
C PHE A 52 10.39 9.91 0.11
N PRO A 53 9.52 8.91 -0.14
CA PRO A 53 9.72 7.85 -1.13
C PRO A 53 8.89 7.99 -2.41
N LEU A 54 8.00 8.96 -2.49
CA LEU A 54 7.05 9.06 -3.60
C LEU A 54 7.38 10.22 -4.52
N VAL A 55 7.51 9.92 -5.80
CA VAL A 55 7.75 10.91 -6.85
C VAL A 55 6.42 11.32 -7.45
N ALA A 56 6.06 12.59 -7.33
CA ALA A 56 4.90 13.13 -8.02
C ALA A 56 5.06 13.00 -9.54
N SER A 57 3.97 12.67 -10.23
CA SER A 57 3.98 12.70 -11.69
C SER A 57 4.37 14.08 -12.21
N PRO A 58 5.20 14.16 -13.26
CA PRO A 58 5.56 15.45 -13.91
C PRO A 58 4.35 16.28 -14.33
N LYS A 59 3.23 15.65 -14.65
CA LYS A 59 1.99 16.34 -15.04
C LYS A 59 1.30 17.05 -13.86
N SER A 60 1.60 16.68 -12.61
CA SER A 60 1.00 17.29 -11.43
C SER A 60 1.71 18.58 -10.98
N ASN A 61 2.78 18.99 -11.60
CA ASN A 61 3.76 19.94 -11.06
C ASN A 61 3.32 21.42 -11.00
N ASN A 62 2.15 21.82 -11.51
CA ASN A 62 1.78 23.23 -11.57
C ASN A 62 0.48 23.61 -10.83
N THR A 63 -0.27 22.64 -10.32
CA THR A 63 -1.59 22.92 -9.73
C THR A 63 -1.63 22.81 -8.21
N GLY A 64 -0.57 22.33 -7.57
CA GLY A 64 -0.59 21.97 -6.15
C GLY A 64 -1.40 20.69 -5.85
N PHE A 65 -1.84 19.97 -6.90
CA PHE A 65 -2.56 18.72 -6.77
C PHE A 65 -1.60 17.58 -6.46
N GLU A 66 -1.81 16.92 -5.31
CA GLU A 66 -0.98 15.81 -4.85
C GLU A 66 -1.73 14.48 -5.03
N ILE A 67 -1.43 13.76 -6.11
CA ILE A 67 -2.14 12.53 -6.48
C ILE A 67 -2.18 11.50 -5.35
N PHE A 68 -1.14 11.43 -4.51
CA PHE A 68 -1.07 10.46 -3.39
C PHE A 68 -2.18 10.62 -2.37
N LYS A 69 -2.80 11.80 -2.28
CA LYS A 69 -3.90 12.08 -1.36
C LYS A 69 -5.25 11.61 -1.90
N TYR A 70 -5.27 11.12 -3.15
CA TYR A 70 -6.47 10.70 -3.87
C TYR A 70 -6.42 9.24 -4.31
N TRP A 71 -5.68 8.41 -3.58
CA TRP A 71 -5.63 6.97 -3.81
C TRP A 71 -6.53 6.17 -2.85
N GLY A 72 -7.37 6.85 -2.08
CA GLY A 72 -8.24 6.25 -1.11
C GLY A 72 -7.46 5.49 -0.03
N ASN A 73 -7.83 4.24 0.18
CA ASN A 73 -7.16 3.40 1.16
C ASN A 73 -5.73 2.96 0.77
N LEU A 74 -5.26 3.35 -0.40
CA LEU A 74 -3.88 3.14 -0.86
C LEU A 74 -3.02 4.38 -0.63
N SER A 75 -3.61 5.52 -0.26
CA SER A 75 -2.86 6.74 0.06
C SER A 75 -1.86 6.50 1.19
N PRO A 76 -0.63 7.02 1.06
CA PRO A 76 0.30 7.07 2.17
C PRO A 76 -0.27 7.89 3.34
N TRP A 77 0.23 7.66 4.53
CA TRP A 77 -0.18 8.45 5.68
C TRP A 77 0.27 9.91 5.54
N TYR A 78 -0.63 10.82 5.81
CA TYR A 78 -0.35 12.24 5.92
C TYR A 78 -1.16 12.87 7.04
N SER A 79 -0.61 13.94 7.62
CA SER A 79 -1.30 14.67 8.67
C SER A 79 -2.41 15.53 8.07
N VAL A 80 -3.58 15.44 8.66
CA VAL A 80 -4.73 16.29 8.31
C VAL A 80 -4.80 17.42 9.32
N PRO A 81 -4.79 18.71 8.89
CA PRO A 81 -4.89 19.84 9.79
C PRO A 81 -6.19 19.83 10.59
N SER A 82 -6.12 20.21 11.87
CA SER A 82 -7.29 20.28 12.75
C SER A 82 -8.39 21.23 12.23
N SER A 83 -8.00 22.22 11.43
CA SER A 83 -8.94 23.12 10.75
C SER A 83 -9.93 22.42 9.82
N GLN A 84 -9.55 21.27 9.23
CA GLN A 84 -10.44 20.46 8.40
C GLN A 84 -11.54 19.75 9.22
N TYR A 85 -11.35 19.66 10.53
CA TYR A 85 -12.34 19.11 11.47
C TYR A 85 -13.10 20.20 12.21
N GLY A 86 -13.07 21.45 11.73
CA GLY A 86 -13.74 22.58 12.37
C GLY A 86 -13.06 23.05 13.67
N LEU A 87 -11.80 22.70 13.88
CA LEU A 87 -11.01 23.02 15.06
C LEU A 87 -9.75 23.81 14.68
N PRO A 88 -9.87 25.02 14.08
CA PRO A 88 -8.72 25.74 13.50
C PRO A 88 -7.64 26.10 14.54
N ASP A 89 -8.03 26.28 15.78
CA ASP A 89 -7.14 26.71 16.87
C ASP A 89 -6.73 25.55 17.82
N ALA A 90 -7.01 24.32 17.45
CA ALA A 90 -6.64 23.18 18.28
C ALA A 90 -5.11 23.01 18.33
N SER A 91 -4.57 22.97 19.54
CA SER A 91 -3.16 22.67 19.78
C SER A 91 -2.96 21.17 19.94
N PRO A 92 -1.90 20.57 19.35
CA PRO A 92 -1.52 19.18 19.61
C PRO A 92 -0.84 19.00 20.98
N LEU A 93 -0.55 20.10 21.68
CA LEU A 93 0.10 20.07 22.98
C LEU A 93 -0.93 19.86 24.10
N ALA A 94 -0.52 19.17 25.15
CA ALA A 94 -1.33 19.05 26.35
C ALA A 94 -1.59 20.47 26.93
N PRO A 95 -2.80 20.74 27.45
CA PRO A 95 -3.07 22.01 28.10
C PRO A 95 -2.12 22.29 29.27
N GLU A 96 -1.95 23.55 29.61
CA GLU A 96 -1.15 23.95 30.80
C GLU A 96 -1.63 23.17 32.06
N ASN A 97 -0.68 22.73 32.86
CA ASN A 97 -0.89 21.92 34.06
C ASN A 97 -1.47 20.50 33.79
N CYS A 98 -1.48 20.03 32.56
CA CYS A 98 -1.80 18.66 32.17
C CYS A 98 -0.56 17.94 31.68
N SER A 99 -0.50 16.65 31.94
CA SER A 99 0.53 15.76 31.36
C SER A 99 -0.12 14.54 30.75
N VAL A 100 0.43 14.05 29.65
CA VAL A 100 0.00 12.77 29.06
C VAL A 100 0.55 11.65 29.91
N THR A 101 -0.33 10.82 30.45
CA THR A 101 0.02 9.68 31.32
C THR A 101 -0.11 8.34 30.59
N GLN A 102 -0.86 8.30 29.51
CA GLN A 102 -1.09 7.10 28.71
C GLN A 102 -1.37 7.48 27.25
N VAL A 103 -0.90 6.63 26.33
CA VAL A 103 -1.20 6.70 24.90
C VAL A 103 -1.66 5.34 24.42
N GLN A 104 -2.71 5.34 23.60
CA GLN A 104 -3.17 4.16 22.89
C GLN A 104 -3.02 4.44 21.38
N LEU A 105 -2.28 3.58 20.69
CA LEU A 105 -2.07 3.67 19.25
C LEU A 105 -2.71 2.47 18.56
N LEU A 106 -3.69 2.73 17.71
CA LEU A 106 -4.21 1.78 16.74
C LEU A 106 -3.88 2.29 15.34
N TYR A 107 -3.20 1.48 14.56
CA TYR A 107 -2.82 1.87 13.20
C TYR A 107 -2.89 0.68 12.24
N ARG A 108 -3.02 0.99 10.97
CA ARG A 108 -3.07 0.02 9.88
C ARG A 108 -1.65 -0.39 9.48
N HIS A 109 -1.52 -1.56 8.86
CA HIS A 109 -0.28 -1.94 8.18
C HIS A 109 0.15 -0.89 7.16
N GLY A 110 1.44 -0.80 6.88
CA GLY A 110 2.02 0.06 5.85
C GLY A 110 1.60 -0.34 4.43
N ALA A 111 2.09 0.38 3.43
CA ALA A 111 1.85 0.05 2.03
C ALA A 111 2.26 -1.40 1.73
N ARG A 112 1.44 -2.09 0.97
CA ARG A 112 1.60 -3.51 0.64
C ARG A 112 1.32 -3.79 -0.83
N TYR A 113 1.75 -4.94 -1.30
CA TYR A 113 1.32 -5.47 -2.58
C TYR A 113 -0.19 -5.76 -2.59
N PRO A 114 -0.81 -5.82 -3.77
CA PRO A 114 -2.23 -6.12 -3.88
C PRO A 114 -2.61 -7.44 -3.21
N THR A 115 -3.87 -7.56 -2.81
CA THR A 115 -4.44 -8.87 -2.45
C THR A 115 -4.45 -9.79 -3.66
N SER A 116 -4.16 -11.06 -3.45
CA SER A 116 -4.23 -12.08 -4.51
C SER A 116 -5.60 -12.06 -5.18
N GLY A 117 -5.63 -12.02 -6.51
CA GLY A 117 -6.86 -11.93 -7.29
C GLY A 117 -7.52 -10.54 -7.33
N ALA A 118 -6.88 -9.50 -6.77
CA ALA A 118 -7.39 -8.13 -6.82
C ALA A 118 -7.46 -7.56 -8.26
N PRO A 119 -8.19 -6.46 -8.51
CA PRO A 119 -8.35 -5.88 -9.85
C PRO A 119 -7.05 -5.64 -10.63
N PRO A 120 -5.91 -5.22 -10.03
CA PRO A 120 -4.64 -5.10 -10.75
C PRO A 120 -4.21 -6.37 -11.46
N SER A 121 -4.29 -7.51 -10.79
CA SER A 121 -3.90 -8.80 -11.38
C SER A 121 -4.90 -9.30 -12.42
N ALA A 122 -6.17 -9.08 -12.19
CA ALA A 122 -7.22 -9.43 -13.16
C ALA A 122 -7.06 -8.61 -14.46
N PHE A 123 -6.71 -7.33 -14.34
CA PHE A 123 -6.39 -6.47 -15.48
C PHE A 123 -5.14 -6.95 -16.24
N ALA A 124 -4.08 -7.32 -15.51
CA ALA A 124 -2.88 -7.90 -16.12
C ALA A 124 -3.21 -9.17 -16.90
N ALA A 125 -4.03 -10.07 -16.34
CA ALA A 125 -4.50 -11.27 -17.03
C ALA A 125 -5.31 -10.94 -18.30
N LYS A 126 -6.17 -9.93 -18.22
CA LYS A 126 -6.94 -9.44 -19.38
C LYS A 126 -6.02 -8.95 -20.51
N LEU A 127 -5.00 -8.16 -20.18
CA LEU A 127 -4.02 -7.67 -21.17
C LEU A 127 -3.20 -8.79 -21.78
N HIS A 128 -2.75 -9.75 -20.97
CA HIS A 128 -2.02 -10.91 -21.49
C HIS A 128 -2.86 -11.69 -22.51
N ASN A 129 -4.08 -12.04 -22.13
CA ASN A 129 -4.98 -12.74 -23.03
C ASN A 129 -5.29 -11.95 -24.32
N ALA A 130 -5.26 -10.62 -24.25
CA ALA A 130 -5.41 -9.76 -25.42
C ALA A 130 -4.13 -9.73 -26.27
N THR A 131 -2.94 -9.76 -25.65
CA THR A 131 -1.66 -9.82 -26.34
C THR A 131 -1.52 -11.09 -27.18
N GLU A 132 -1.96 -12.23 -26.65
CA GLU A 132 -2.00 -13.48 -27.40
C GLU A 132 -2.93 -13.44 -28.63
N LYS A 133 -3.87 -12.51 -28.64
CA LYS A 133 -4.86 -12.30 -29.71
C LYS A 133 -4.53 -11.11 -30.61
N GLY A 134 -3.33 -10.52 -30.45
CA GLY A 134 -2.87 -9.41 -31.29
C GLY A 134 -3.22 -8.03 -30.75
N LEU A 135 -3.15 -7.83 -29.43
CA LEU A 135 -3.25 -6.50 -28.80
C LEU A 135 -2.25 -5.53 -29.45
N THR A 136 -2.73 -4.36 -29.79
CA THR A 136 -1.89 -3.25 -30.27
C THR A 136 -2.31 -1.98 -29.53
N THR A 137 -1.35 -1.23 -29.03
CA THR A 137 -1.58 0.04 -28.32
C THR A 137 -0.67 1.13 -28.88
N TRP A 138 -1.15 2.38 -28.81
CA TRP A 138 -0.43 3.57 -29.27
C TRP A 138 -0.75 4.78 -28.38
N GLY A 139 -0.08 5.90 -28.63
CA GLY A 139 -0.29 7.12 -27.85
C GLY A 139 0.09 6.96 -26.38
N GLU A 140 -0.80 7.34 -25.50
CA GLU A 140 -0.59 7.24 -24.04
C GLU A 140 -0.50 5.79 -23.55
N LEU A 141 -1.00 4.85 -24.32
CA LEU A 141 -1.01 3.42 -23.98
C LEU A 141 0.17 2.65 -24.58
N GLU A 142 1.09 3.31 -25.30
CA GLU A 142 2.21 2.63 -25.98
C GLU A 142 3.08 1.81 -25.01
N PHE A 143 3.20 2.25 -23.76
CA PHE A 143 3.96 1.53 -22.74
C PHE A 143 3.42 0.12 -22.47
N LEU A 144 2.12 -0.13 -22.69
CA LEU A 144 1.50 -1.45 -22.48
C LEU A 144 2.06 -2.52 -23.43
N ASN A 145 2.64 -2.14 -24.56
CA ASN A 145 3.31 -3.07 -25.47
C ASN A 145 4.52 -3.78 -24.85
N LYS A 146 5.07 -3.21 -23.76
CA LYS A 146 6.24 -3.74 -23.03
C LYS A 146 5.99 -3.91 -21.55
N TRP A 147 4.83 -3.49 -21.08
CA TRP A 147 4.50 -3.57 -19.65
C TRP A 147 4.30 -5.01 -19.23
N THR A 148 4.83 -5.35 -18.07
CA THR A 148 4.60 -6.63 -17.40
C THR A 148 4.16 -6.38 -15.97
N TYR A 149 3.30 -7.25 -15.46
CA TYR A 149 2.88 -7.18 -14.06
C TYR A 149 4.00 -7.69 -13.16
N LYS A 150 4.55 -6.82 -12.32
CA LYS A 150 5.72 -7.12 -11.48
C LYS A 150 5.43 -7.05 -9.98
N LEU A 151 4.16 -6.93 -9.61
CA LEU A 151 3.77 -6.84 -8.22
C LEU A 151 3.62 -8.24 -7.62
N GLY A 152 4.09 -8.39 -6.37
CA GLY A 152 3.79 -9.52 -5.52
C GLY A 152 2.35 -9.48 -4.99
N ALA A 153 2.09 -10.25 -3.95
CA ALA A 153 0.79 -10.27 -3.27
C ALA A 153 0.96 -10.25 -1.74
N GLU A 154 0.05 -9.57 -1.03
CA GLU A 154 -0.14 -9.57 0.43
C GLU A 154 0.99 -8.96 1.28
N LEU A 155 2.23 -9.01 0.86
CA LEU A 155 3.40 -8.57 1.64
C LEU A 155 3.54 -7.05 1.67
N LEU A 156 4.18 -6.52 2.71
CA LEU A 156 4.58 -5.12 2.74
C LEU A 156 5.57 -4.80 1.63
N THR A 157 5.38 -3.64 1.01
CA THR A 157 6.41 -3.07 0.13
C THR A 157 7.58 -2.53 0.96
N PRO A 158 8.76 -2.28 0.35
CA PRO A 158 9.85 -1.58 1.02
C PRO A 158 9.41 -0.23 1.60
N PHE A 159 8.58 0.50 0.86
CA PHE A 159 7.98 1.75 1.34
C PHE A 159 7.09 1.53 2.57
N GLY A 160 6.22 0.51 2.56
CA GLY A 160 5.37 0.19 3.71
C GLY A 160 6.16 -0.15 4.97
N ARG A 161 7.34 -0.76 4.84
CA ARG A 161 8.25 -1.00 5.96
C ARG A 161 8.80 0.31 6.52
N SER A 162 9.25 1.20 5.62
CA SER A 162 9.74 2.54 5.99
C SER A 162 8.67 3.33 6.73
N GLN A 163 7.42 3.34 6.24
CA GLN A 163 6.31 4.02 6.90
C GLN A 163 6.15 3.59 8.36
N ASN A 164 6.18 2.28 8.62
CA ASN A 164 6.02 1.75 9.98
C ASN A 164 7.23 2.07 10.87
N PHE A 165 8.43 1.99 10.31
CA PHE A 165 9.65 2.34 11.03
C PHE A 165 9.66 3.82 11.43
N GLU A 166 9.34 4.71 10.49
CA GLU A 166 9.29 6.16 10.72
C GLU A 166 8.19 6.53 11.73
N LEU A 167 7.04 5.85 11.68
CA LEU A 167 5.99 6.00 12.69
C LEU A 167 6.52 5.61 14.08
N GLY A 168 7.26 4.51 14.18
CA GLY A 168 7.91 4.07 15.42
C GLY A 168 8.88 5.12 15.97
N VAL A 169 9.73 5.68 15.11
CA VAL A 169 10.67 6.75 15.47
C VAL A 169 9.93 7.99 15.99
N ALA A 170 8.94 8.47 15.23
CA ALA A 170 8.17 9.66 15.61
C ALA A 170 7.42 9.44 16.93
N PHE A 171 6.83 8.27 17.11
CA PHE A 171 6.10 7.91 18.32
C PHE A 171 7.02 7.80 19.53
N ARG A 172 8.24 7.27 19.34
CA ARG A 172 9.29 7.24 20.37
C ARG A 172 9.72 8.64 20.81
N GLN A 173 9.91 9.53 19.85
CA GLN A 173 10.31 10.91 20.16
C GLN A 173 9.24 11.63 20.97
N GLN A 174 7.98 11.41 20.64
CA GLN A 174 6.87 12.11 21.28
C GLN A 174 6.45 11.52 22.62
N TYR A 175 6.45 10.19 22.74
CA TYR A 175 5.87 9.48 23.89
C TYR A 175 6.81 8.50 24.59
N GLY A 176 8.07 8.47 24.19
CA GLY A 176 9.05 7.51 24.75
C GLY A 176 9.26 7.61 26.24
N TYR A 177 9.04 8.78 26.84
CA TYR A 177 9.12 8.97 28.28
C TYR A 177 8.12 8.12 29.08
N LEU A 178 7.01 7.69 28.47
CA LEU A 178 6.03 6.81 29.11
C LEU A 178 6.58 5.41 29.38
N LEU A 179 7.69 5.03 28.74
CA LEU A 179 8.36 3.75 29.01
C LEU A 179 9.02 3.70 30.40
N ASN A 180 9.28 4.84 31.02
CA ASN A 180 9.92 4.89 32.33
C ASN A 180 9.16 4.04 33.35
N ASN A 181 7.84 4.05 33.28
CA ASN A 181 7.00 3.25 34.17
C ASN A 181 7.26 1.73 34.04
N PHE A 182 7.48 1.24 32.82
CA PHE A 182 7.83 -0.18 32.58
C PHE A 182 9.24 -0.49 33.08
N THR A 183 10.20 0.38 32.80
CA THR A 183 11.58 0.23 33.20
C THR A 183 11.74 0.22 34.71
N GLU A 184 11.05 1.11 35.43
CA GLU A 184 11.05 1.20 36.89
C GLU A 184 10.50 -0.05 37.57
N HIS A 185 9.58 -0.76 36.89
CA HIS A 185 8.99 -1.99 37.39
C HIS A 185 9.62 -3.27 36.84
N GLY A 186 10.70 -3.14 36.02
CA GLY A 186 11.36 -4.28 35.36
C GLY A 186 10.44 -5.06 34.42
N GLN A 187 9.48 -4.36 33.77
CA GLN A 187 8.51 -4.95 32.87
C GLN A 187 8.81 -4.56 31.41
N LEU A 188 8.35 -5.38 30.48
CA LEU A 188 8.36 -5.06 29.05
C LEU A 188 6.97 -4.61 28.61
N PRO A 189 6.87 -3.58 27.75
CA PRO A 189 5.61 -3.24 27.11
C PRO A 189 5.16 -4.37 26.17
N VAL A 190 3.85 -4.46 25.95
CA VAL A 190 3.24 -5.43 25.04
C VAL A 190 2.70 -4.70 23.82
N PHE A 191 3.13 -5.14 22.64
CA PHE A 191 2.55 -4.72 21.37
C PHE A 191 1.72 -5.86 20.83
N THR A 192 0.51 -5.57 20.40
CA THR A 192 -0.43 -6.57 19.87
C THR A 192 -0.56 -6.40 18.35
N THR A 193 -0.55 -7.50 17.63
CA THR A 193 -0.73 -7.52 16.17
C THR A 193 -1.55 -8.72 15.73
N GLU A 194 -2.03 -8.69 14.49
CA GLU A 194 -2.69 -9.81 13.83
C GLU A 194 -1.67 -10.81 13.27
N SER A 195 -2.13 -12.03 12.97
CA SER A 195 -1.25 -13.14 12.56
C SER A 195 -0.82 -13.13 11.09
N GLN A 196 -1.43 -12.31 10.23
CA GLN A 196 -1.00 -12.23 8.84
C GLN A 196 0.41 -11.61 8.73
N ASP A 197 1.22 -12.08 7.77
CA ASP A 197 2.60 -11.65 7.61
C ASP A 197 2.76 -10.12 7.60
N ARG A 198 1.98 -9.40 6.78
CA ARG A 198 2.02 -7.94 6.72
C ARG A 198 1.73 -7.26 8.07
N MET A 199 0.92 -7.88 8.92
CA MET A 199 0.59 -7.34 10.24
C MET A 199 1.75 -7.54 11.21
N VAL A 200 2.31 -8.74 11.25
CA VAL A 200 3.49 -9.06 12.07
C VAL A 200 4.67 -8.17 11.65
N LYS A 201 4.93 -8.05 10.34
CA LYS A 201 6.01 -7.20 9.83
C LYS A 201 5.77 -5.72 10.10
N THR A 202 4.53 -5.26 10.12
CA THR A 202 4.16 -3.91 10.53
C THR A 202 4.59 -3.66 11.97
N ALA A 203 4.23 -4.55 12.90
CA ALA A 203 4.61 -4.43 14.30
C ALA A 203 6.12 -4.48 14.51
N LEU A 204 6.83 -5.37 13.81
CA LEU A 204 8.29 -5.48 13.89
C LEU A 204 9.01 -4.22 13.38
N ASN A 205 8.57 -3.65 12.24
CA ASN A 205 9.17 -2.42 11.71
C ASN A 205 8.88 -1.23 12.63
N PHE A 206 7.67 -1.13 13.18
CA PHE A 206 7.36 -0.11 14.18
C PHE A 206 8.26 -0.26 15.42
N ALA A 207 8.40 -1.46 15.95
CA ALA A 207 9.24 -1.73 17.11
C ALA A 207 10.71 -1.39 16.83
N ALA A 208 11.22 -1.72 15.66
CA ALA A 208 12.58 -1.35 15.24
C ALA A 208 12.79 0.16 15.22
N GLY A 209 11.81 0.93 14.72
CA GLY A 209 11.85 2.39 14.78
C GLY A 209 11.71 2.95 16.19
N PHE A 210 10.86 2.32 17.02
CA PHE A 210 10.56 2.79 18.35
C PHE A 210 11.67 2.48 19.37
N PHE A 211 12.24 1.29 19.35
CA PHE A 211 13.28 0.88 20.31
C PHE A 211 14.71 1.01 19.77
N GLY A 212 14.88 1.07 18.45
CA GLY A 212 16.18 1.02 17.79
C GLY A 212 16.56 -0.40 17.33
N VAL A 213 17.60 -0.47 16.51
CA VAL A 213 18.14 -1.72 15.96
C VAL A 213 19.57 -1.90 16.50
N PRO A 214 19.92 -3.02 17.15
CA PRO A 214 19.14 -4.26 17.29
C PRO A 214 18.26 -4.36 18.55
N GLU A 215 18.19 -3.32 19.37
CA GLU A 215 17.62 -3.31 20.73
C GLU A 215 16.14 -3.76 20.76
N TYR A 216 15.38 -3.52 19.67
CA TYR A 216 13.97 -3.88 19.61
C TYR A 216 13.72 -5.38 19.81
N ILE A 217 14.69 -6.25 19.54
CA ILE A 217 14.53 -7.72 19.62
C ILE A 217 14.14 -8.16 21.03
N GLU A 218 14.63 -7.46 22.06
CA GLU A 218 14.44 -7.81 23.46
C GLU A 218 13.65 -6.76 24.26
N ALA A 219 13.25 -5.66 23.62
CA ALA A 219 12.71 -4.48 24.31
C ALA A 219 11.20 -4.53 24.57
N TYR A 220 10.49 -5.52 24.05
CA TYR A 220 9.04 -5.65 24.20
C TYR A 220 8.58 -7.10 24.01
N ASN A 221 7.31 -7.36 24.40
CA ASN A 221 6.63 -8.60 24.08
C ASN A 221 5.70 -8.37 22.88
N LEU A 222 5.75 -9.24 21.88
CA LEU A 222 4.83 -9.23 20.76
C LEU A 222 3.71 -10.26 20.99
N GLU A 223 2.50 -9.78 21.16
CA GLU A 223 1.30 -10.61 21.20
C GLU A 223 0.74 -10.73 19.76
N ILE A 224 0.59 -11.95 19.29
CA ILE A 224 0.04 -12.23 17.96
C ILE A 224 -1.35 -12.84 18.13
N VAL A 225 -2.38 -12.11 17.73
CA VAL A 225 -3.77 -12.56 17.75
C VAL A 225 -4.06 -13.26 16.41
N ILE A 226 -4.56 -14.50 16.49
CA ILE A 226 -4.78 -15.30 15.29
C ILE A 226 -6.03 -14.82 14.55
N GLU A 227 -5.84 -14.48 13.28
CA GLU A 227 -6.90 -14.09 12.35
C GLU A 227 -7.44 -15.33 11.64
N THR A 228 -8.43 -15.95 12.26
CA THR A 228 -9.09 -17.17 11.76
C THR A 228 -10.56 -17.16 12.15
N PRO A 229 -11.48 -17.58 11.28
CA PRO A 229 -12.90 -17.74 11.62
C PRO A 229 -13.10 -18.56 12.91
N GLY A 230 -13.99 -18.09 13.77
CA GLY A 230 -14.31 -18.74 15.03
C GLY A 230 -13.44 -18.33 16.24
N LEU A 231 -12.39 -17.54 16.02
CA LEU A 231 -11.63 -16.89 17.10
C LEU A 231 -12.15 -15.48 17.33
N ASN A 232 -12.22 -15.07 18.59
CA ASN A 232 -12.67 -13.73 18.95
C ASN A 232 -11.52 -12.72 18.77
N ASN A 233 -11.33 -12.28 17.55
CA ASN A 233 -10.31 -11.32 17.17
C ASN A 233 -10.95 -9.95 16.92
N THR A 234 -10.69 -8.97 17.78
CA THR A 234 -11.23 -7.61 17.68
C THR A 234 -10.49 -6.74 16.66
N GLY A 235 -9.28 -7.11 16.25
CA GLY A 235 -8.50 -6.43 15.22
C GLY A 235 -8.99 -6.80 13.82
N ALA A 236 -9.61 -7.98 13.66
CA ALA A 236 -10.22 -8.46 12.41
C ALA A 236 -11.73 -8.67 12.57
N PRO A 237 -12.53 -7.62 12.81
CA PRO A 237 -13.94 -7.75 13.17
C PRO A 237 -14.80 -8.39 12.07
N TYR A 238 -14.36 -8.40 10.82
CA TYR A 238 -15.06 -9.06 9.73
C TYR A 238 -15.15 -10.59 9.89
N GLU A 239 -14.26 -11.20 10.68
CA GLU A 239 -14.28 -12.62 10.96
C GLU A 239 -15.33 -12.98 12.04
N ILE A 240 -15.67 -12.05 12.93
CA ILE A 240 -16.58 -12.27 14.05
C ILE A 240 -17.92 -11.54 13.92
N CYS A 241 -17.98 -10.47 13.15
CA CYS A 241 -19.23 -9.75 12.90
C CYS A 241 -20.02 -10.42 11.79
N THR A 242 -21.00 -11.23 12.15
CA THR A 242 -21.84 -11.98 11.18
C THR A 242 -22.53 -11.07 10.17
N ASN A 243 -22.84 -9.82 10.53
CA ASN A 243 -23.50 -8.86 9.65
C ASN A 243 -22.56 -8.26 8.58
N SER A 244 -21.23 -8.30 8.79
CA SER A 244 -20.27 -7.78 7.80
C SER A 244 -20.30 -8.56 6.47
N ASN A 245 -20.68 -9.83 6.52
CA ASN A 245 -20.71 -10.75 5.38
C ASN A 245 -22.13 -10.99 4.85
N VAL A 246 -23.09 -10.15 5.21
CA VAL A 246 -24.46 -10.19 4.68
C VAL A 246 -24.62 -9.14 3.60
N ASP A 247 -25.05 -9.52 2.39
CA ASP A 247 -25.16 -8.64 1.22
C ASP A 247 -25.96 -7.36 1.50
N SER A 248 -27.07 -7.49 2.20
CA SER A 248 -27.94 -6.35 2.52
C SER A 248 -27.38 -5.40 3.61
N ARG A 249 -26.22 -5.71 4.19
CA ARG A 249 -25.61 -4.91 5.27
C ARG A 249 -24.15 -4.57 4.98
N GLY A 250 -23.27 -5.55 4.94
CA GLY A 250 -21.83 -5.33 4.80
C GLY A 250 -21.38 -4.91 3.40
N TYR A 251 -22.13 -5.28 2.36
CA TYR A 251 -21.77 -5.00 0.96
C TYR A 251 -22.47 -3.79 0.34
N GLN A 252 -23.21 -3.00 1.09
CA GLN A 252 -23.91 -1.81 0.56
C GLN A 252 -22.94 -0.78 -0.02
N GLY A 253 -21.81 -0.51 0.64
CA GLY A 253 -20.77 0.39 0.14
C GLY A 253 -20.17 -0.12 -1.17
N SER A 254 -19.90 -1.43 -1.28
CA SER A 254 -19.39 -2.02 -2.52
C SER A 254 -20.38 -1.88 -3.69
N ALA A 255 -21.68 -2.03 -3.43
CA ALA A 255 -22.72 -1.85 -4.44
C ALA A 255 -22.81 -0.37 -4.89
N ALA A 256 -22.75 0.57 -3.95
CA ALA A 256 -22.73 2.01 -4.26
C ALA A 256 -21.49 2.39 -5.06
N ALA A 257 -20.31 1.92 -4.64
CA ALA A 257 -19.05 2.14 -5.36
C ALA A 257 -19.08 1.56 -6.78
N ALA A 258 -19.67 0.38 -6.96
CA ALA A 258 -19.84 -0.21 -8.29
C ALA A 258 -20.78 0.62 -9.18
N ALA A 259 -21.90 1.09 -8.65
CA ALA A 259 -22.83 1.95 -9.37
C ALA A 259 -22.18 3.30 -9.76
N PHE A 260 -21.44 3.93 -8.85
CA PHE A 260 -20.69 5.16 -9.12
C PHE A 260 -19.66 4.94 -10.25
N THR A 261 -18.90 3.86 -10.18
CA THR A 261 -17.84 3.53 -11.13
C THR A 261 -18.35 3.43 -12.57
N GLN A 262 -19.60 3.03 -12.80
CA GLN A 262 -20.15 2.86 -14.15
C GLN A 262 -20.09 4.13 -15.00
N ASN A 263 -20.10 5.30 -14.40
CA ASN A 263 -20.12 6.58 -15.11
C ASN A 263 -18.92 7.49 -14.81
N ALA A 264 -18.17 7.19 -13.75
CA ALA A 264 -17.15 8.10 -13.23
C ALA A 264 -15.95 8.33 -14.16
N PHE A 265 -15.67 7.38 -15.07
CA PHE A 265 -14.46 7.37 -15.89
C PHE A 265 -14.75 7.34 -17.41
N ASN A 266 -15.96 7.66 -17.83
CA ASN A 266 -16.38 7.51 -19.24
C ASN A 266 -15.48 8.29 -20.19
N SER A 267 -15.19 9.56 -19.91
CA SER A 267 -14.35 10.41 -20.77
C SER A 267 -12.93 9.85 -20.92
N THR A 268 -12.34 9.37 -19.83
CA THR A 268 -11.02 8.76 -19.86
C THR A 268 -11.05 7.41 -20.57
N LEU A 269 -12.07 6.60 -20.36
CA LEU A 269 -12.23 5.32 -21.07
C LEU A 269 -12.42 5.51 -22.56
N ASP A 270 -13.22 6.48 -23.02
CA ASP A 270 -13.40 6.78 -24.43
C ASP A 270 -12.06 7.17 -25.08
N ARG A 271 -11.28 8.02 -24.40
CA ARG A 271 -9.95 8.42 -24.84
C ARG A 271 -8.98 7.24 -24.91
N LEU A 272 -8.93 6.40 -23.87
CA LEU A 272 -8.03 5.25 -23.83
C LEU A 272 -8.46 4.16 -24.82
N ASN A 273 -9.75 3.88 -24.97
CA ASN A 273 -10.28 2.91 -25.92
C ASN A 273 -10.02 3.34 -27.38
N SER A 274 -9.85 4.64 -27.64
CA SER A 274 -9.44 5.12 -28.98
C SER A 274 -7.95 4.85 -29.30
N GLN A 275 -7.17 4.41 -28.33
CA GLN A 275 -5.72 4.18 -28.43
C GLN A 275 -5.33 2.69 -28.27
N VAL A 276 -6.28 1.80 -28.42
CA VAL A 276 -6.08 0.35 -28.28
C VAL A 276 -6.91 -0.42 -29.29
N GLN A 277 -6.36 -1.53 -29.78
CA GLN A 277 -7.06 -2.53 -30.58
C GLN A 277 -6.85 -3.92 -29.99
N GLY A 278 -7.86 -4.76 -30.04
CA GLY A 278 -7.80 -6.14 -29.54
C GLY A 278 -8.34 -6.31 -28.11
N VAL A 279 -8.62 -5.21 -27.41
CA VAL A 279 -9.28 -5.23 -26.10
C VAL A 279 -10.16 -3.98 -25.94
N GLN A 280 -11.19 -4.07 -25.14
CA GLN A 280 -11.99 -2.94 -24.70
C GLN A 280 -11.83 -2.76 -23.20
N PHE A 281 -11.48 -1.55 -22.77
CA PHE A 281 -11.44 -1.19 -21.36
C PHE A 281 -12.82 -0.80 -20.85
N LEU A 282 -13.15 -1.34 -19.68
CA LEU A 282 -14.40 -1.16 -18.97
C LEU A 282 -14.18 -0.27 -17.74
N PRO A 283 -15.25 0.22 -17.09
CA PRO A 283 -15.11 1.02 -15.84
C PRO A 283 -14.30 0.34 -14.75
N SER A 284 -14.40 -0.98 -14.60
CA SER A 284 -13.55 -1.76 -13.68
C SER A 284 -12.08 -1.76 -14.04
N ASP A 285 -11.74 -1.64 -15.33
CA ASP A 285 -10.35 -1.57 -15.77
C ASP A 285 -9.73 -0.20 -15.44
N ALA A 286 -10.51 0.89 -15.50
CA ALA A 286 -10.07 2.20 -15.06
C ALA A 286 -9.70 2.18 -13.57
N VAL A 287 -10.53 1.54 -12.74
CA VAL A 287 -10.21 1.34 -11.31
C VAL A 287 -8.95 0.51 -11.12
N ALA A 288 -8.78 -0.57 -11.89
CA ALA A 288 -7.58 -1.40 -11.81
C ALA A 288 -6.32 -0.63 -12.21
N MET A 289 -6.38 0.20 -13.26
CA MET A 289 -5.29 1.06 -13.69
C MET A 289 -4.94 2.15 -12.66
N LEU A 290 -5.94 2.76 -12.01
CA LEU A 290 -5.74 3.70 -10.90
C LEU A 290 -5.11 3.02 -9.68
N GLN A 291 -5.51 1.79 -9.38
CA GLN A 291 -4.86 0.98 -8.36
C GLN A 291 -3.42 0.62 -8.75
N LEU A 292 -3.16 0.30 -10.02
CA LEU A 292 -1.79 0.06 -10.51
C LEU A 292 -0.92 1.30 -10.39
N CYS A 293 -1.47 2.50 -10.66
CA CYS A 293 -0.77 3.76 -10.39
C CYS A 293 -0.25 3.80 -8.94
N ALA A 294 -1.12 3.52 -7.95
CA ALA A 294 -0.74 3.55 -6.55
C ALA A 294 0.23 2.40 -6.18
N TYR A 295 -0.13 1.16 -6.49
CA TYR A 295 0.66 -0.01 -6.09
C TYR A 295 2.06 -0.05 -6.72
N GLU A 296 2.18 0.28 -8.01
CA GLU A 296 3.49 0.34 -8.66
C GLU A 296 4.33 1.49 -8.12
N THR A 297 3.73 2.65 -7.85
CA THR A 297 4.46 3.76 -7.25
C THR A 297 5.00 3.39 -5.87
N ASP A 298 4.18 2.77 -5.03
CA ASP A 298 4.58 2.34 -3.68
C ASP A 298 5.64 1.22 -3.72
N ALA A 299 5.57 0.33 -4.69
CA ALA A 299 6.45 -0.83 -4.77
C ALA A 299 7.72 -0.59 -5.59
N LEU A 300 7.61 0.18 -6.67
CA LEU A 300 8.65 0.34 -7.70
C LEU A 300 9.17 1.77 -7.82
N GLY A 301 8.54 2.73 -7.14
CA GLY A 301 8.89 4.15 -7.15
C GLY A 301 8.25 4.95 -8.29
N TYR A 302 7.61 4.32 -9.26
CA TYR A 302 6.96 4.96 -10.40
C TYR A 302 5.92 4.04 -11.05
N SER A 303 4.89 4.64 -11.64
CA SER A 303 3.94 3.94 -12.49
C SER A 303 3.53 4.78 -13.69
N ALA A 304 3.64 4.21 -14.89
CA ALA A 304 3.14 4.85 -16.11
C ALA A 304 1.61 4.99 -16.11
N PHE A 305 0.89 4.18 -15.36
CA PHE A 305 -0.57 4.29 -15.23
C PHE A 305 -1.00 5.62 -14.60
N CYS A 306 -0.17 6.25 -13.78
CA CYS A 306 -0.48 7.56 -13.19
C CYS A 306 -0.65 8.66 -14.23
N GLU A 307 0.00 8.53 -15.38
CA GLU A 307 -0.03 9.49 -16.48
C GLU A 307 -1.36 9.45 -17.28
N LEU A 308 -2.13 8.37 -17.13
CA LEU A 308 -3.35 8.15 -17.91
C LEU A 308 -4.56 8.93 -17.37
N PHE A 309 -4.50 9.45 -16.16
CA PHE A 309 -5.65 9.97 -15.45
C PHE A 309 -5.56 11.46 -15.18
N THR A 310 -6.72 12.12 -15.20
CA THR A 310 -6.88 13.53 -14.87
C THR A 310 -7.03 13.73 -13.35
N GLU A 311 -6.93 14.98 -12.89
CA GLU A 311 -7.25 15.33 -11.50
C GLU A 311 -8.67 14.91 -11.11
N GLU A 312 -9.63 15.02 -12.02
CA GLU A 312 -11.02 14.63 -11.79
C GLU A 312 -11.14 13.11 -11.63
N ASP A 313 -10.40 12.34 -12.43
CA ASP A 313 -10.39 10.87 -12.27
C ASP A 313 -9.83 10.45 -10.90
N PHE A 314 -8.79 11.11 -10.42
CA PHE A 314 -8.25 10.86 -9.07
C PHE A 314 -9.25 11.23 -7.97
N LYS A 315 -9.94 12.37 -8.10
CA LYS A 315 -11.01 12.76 -7.18
C LYS A 315 -12.17 11.76 -7.20
N ASN A 316 -12.54 11.28 -8.36
CA ASN A 316 -13.57 10.24 -8.51
C ASN A 316 -13.11 8.90 -7.90
N PHE A 317 -11.84 8.56 -8.02
CA PHE A 317 -11.28 7.37 -7.38
C PHE A 317 -11.32 7.45 -5.86
N GLU A 318 -11.01 8.61 -5.29
CA GLU A 318 -11.14 8.87 -3.85
C GLU A 318 -12.61 8.80 -3.41
N CYS A 319 -13.53 9.48 -4.11
CA CYS A 319 -14.97 9.45 -3.81
C CYS A 319 -15.55 8.04 -3.79
N ARG A 320 -15.11 7.16 -4.71
CA ARG A 320 -15.54 5.77 -4.80
C ARG A 320 -15.31 4.99 -3.50
N ILE A 321 -14.33 5.38 -2.71
CA ILE A 321 -13.96 4.67 -1.47
C ILE A 321 -14.73 5.21 -0.27
N ILE A 322 -15.17 6.47 -0.36
CA ILE A 322 -15.90 7.15 0.71
C ILE A 322 -17.42 6.83 0.64
N THR A 323 -17.91 6.44 -0.54
CA THR A 323 -19.33 6.03 -0.75
C THR A 323 -19.56 4.59 -0.32
#